data_8dfbf7eb0eff50d3f0dd019adf22f285
#
_entry.id   8dfbf7eb0eff50d3f0dd019adf22f285
#
_cell.length_a   1.000
_cell.length_b   1.000
_cell.length_c   1.000
_cell.angle_alpha   90.00
_cell.angle_beta   90.00
_cell.angle_gamma   90.00
#
_symmetry.space_group_name_H-M   'P 1'
#
loop_
_entity.id
_entity.type
_entity.pdbx_description
1 polymer ?
#
loop_
_entity_poly.entity_id
_entity_poly.type
_entity_poly.pdbx_seq_one_letter_code
_entity_poly.pdbx_strand_id
1 'polypeptide(L)'
;MVGLGLLVVTNLVGVIRYHLALTESGGLSGHSDAIYELSDWLVSHANGPIVAMDWGLAAPVTYLTGGKVRPTEVFGYAWESDAELTARLNSFIAQPATFYLWRAPDEIIFDRSPEFKALYRPLNLEETIEAAFYERSGRPILGVTRLVKCGTPGIESPEPSSHCP
;
A
#
# COMPACT_ATOMS: atom_id res chain seq x y z
N MET A 1 -36.47 26.97 -21.30
CA MET A 1 -35.32 26.48 -22.08
C MET A 1 -33.97 26.82 -21.43
N VAL A 2 -33.80 27.95 -20.71
CA VAL A 2 -32.55 28.32 -20.04
C VAL A 2 -32.10 27.26 -19.00
N GLY A 3 -33.02 26.69 -18.21
CA GLY A 3 -32.70 25.69 -17.18
C GLY A 3 -32.12 24.40 -17.74
N LEU A 4 -32.63 23.94 -18.90
CA LEU A 4 -32.09 22.72 -19.54
C LEU A 4 -30.67 22.94 -20.07
N GLY A 5 -30.41 24.11 -20.67
CA GLY A 5 -29.07 24.46 -21.14
C GLY A 5 -28.06 24.55 -19.99
N LEU A 6 -28.44 25.15 -18.86
CA LEU A 6 -27.56 25.18 -17.67
C LEU A 6 -27.23 23.78 -17.13
N LEU A 7 -28.24 22.92 -17.06
CA LEU A 7 -28.06 21.54 -16.60
C LEU A 7 -27.10 20.75 -17.50
N VAL A 8 -27.22 20.88 -18.82
CA VAL A 8 -26.32 20.22 -19.78
C VAL A 8 -24.88 20.72 -19.62
N VAL A 9 -24.70 22.05 -19.52
CA VAL A 9 -23.36 22.64 -19.33
C VAL A 9 -22.73 22.18 -18.03
N THR A 10 -23.47 22.17 -16.92
CA THR A 10 -22.96 21.75 -15.62
C THR A 10 -22.53 20.27 -15.65
N ASN A 11 -23.32 19.40 -16.25
CA ASN A 11 -22.96 18.00 -16.41
C ASN A 11 -21.71 17.82 -17.28
N LEU A 12 -21.61 18.54 -18.40
CA LEU A 12 -20.45 18.46 -19.28
C LEU A 12 -19.18 18.88 -18.57
N VAL A 13 -19.21 19.99 -17.81
CA VAL A 13 -18.07 20.44 -16.98
C VAL A 13 -17.70 19.38 -15.95
N GLY A 14 -18.68 18.75 -15.30
CA GLY A 14 -18.44 17.66 -14.35
C GLY A 14 -17.75 16.45 -14.99
N VAL A 15 -18.25 16.02 -16.15
CA VAL A 15 -17.63 14.91 -16.91
C VAL A 15 -16.21 15.23 -17.34
N ILE A 16 -15.96 16.42 -17.86
CA ILE A 16 -14.61 16.85 -18.28
C ILE A 16 -13.66 16.84 -17.08
N ARG A 17 -14.05 17.44 -15.95
CA ARG A 17 -13.22 17.44 -14.73
C ARG A 17 -12.93 16.03 -14.23
N TYR A 18 -13.93 15.17 -14.23
CA TYR A 18 -13.76 13.76 -13.86
C TYR A 18 -12.72 13.06 -14.73
N HIS A 19 -12.84 13.20 -16.06
CA HIS A 19 -11.90 12.58 -16.99
C HIS A 19 -10.47 13.16 -16.87
N LEU A 20 -10.33 14.45 -16.63
CA LEU A 20 -9.02 15.04 -16.37
C LEU A 20 -8.37 14.47 -15.11
N ALA A 21 -9.12 14.43 -13.99
CA ALA A 21 -8.64 13.86 -12.74
C ALA A 21 -8.26 12.37 -12.91
N LEU A 22 -9.08 11.59 -13.63
CA LEU A 22 -8.80 10.18 -13.92
C LEU A 22 -7.53 10.01 -14.77
N THR A 23 -7.29 10.93 -15.71
CA THR A 23 -6.11 10.88 -16.58
C THR A 23 -4.84 11.21 -15.80
N GLU A 24 -4.91 12.12 -14.84
CA GLU A 24 -3.78 12.53 -14.00
C GLU A 24 -3.42 11.47 -12.95
N SER A 25 -4.41 10.87 -12.31
CA SER A 25 -4.19 9.91 -11.22
C SER A 25 -4.06 8.45 -11.70
N GLY A 26 -4.58 8.12 -12.88
CA GLY A 26 -4.69 6.72 -13.33
C GLY A 26 -5.79 5.93 -12.59
N GLY A 27 -6.55 6.60 -11.72
CA GLY A 27 -7.65 6.07 -10.93
C GLY A 27 -8.20 7.13 -10.00
N LEU A 28 -9.28 6.85 -9.28
CA LEU A 28 -9.88 7.75 -8.30
C LEU A 28 -9.91 7.09 -6.93
N SER A 29 -9.65 7.89 -5.88
CA SER A 29 -9.64 7.43 -4.49
C SER A 29 -8.66 6.25 -4.32
N GLY A 30 -9.00 5.23 -3.58
CA GLY A 30 -8.16 4.06 -3.36
C GLY A 30 -7.85 3.18 -4.60
N HIS A 31 -8.14 3.65 -5.81
CA HIS A 31 -7.91 2.93 -7.06
C HIS A 31 -6.92 3.69 -7.95
N SER A 32 -5.73 3.14 -8.13
CA SER A 32 -4.70 3.68 -9.02
C SER A 32 -4.17 2.57 -9.94
N ASP A 33 -3.77 2.95 -11.15
CA ASP A 33 -3.09 2.05 -12.09
C ASP A 33 -1.68 1.63 -11.60
N ALA A 34 -1.12 2.28 -10.60
CA ALA A 34 0.09 1.84 -9.89
C ALA A 34 0.00 0.39 -9.36
N ILE A 35 -1.20 -0.16 -9.18
CA ILE A 35 -1.42 -1.54 -8.78
C ILE A 35 -0.91 -2.55 -9.81
N TYR A 36 -0.86 -2.19 -11.10
CA TYR A 36 -0.30 -3.05 -12.15
C TYR A 36 1.23 -3.17 -11.98
N GLU A 37 1.93 -2.05 -11.80
CA GLU A 37 3.37 -2.03 -11.56
C GLU A 37 3.74 -2.77 -10.28
N LEU A 38 2.99 -2.56 -9.19
CA LEU A 38 3.14 -3.32 -7.95
C LEU A 38 3.00 -4.82 -8.21
N SER A 39 1.99 -5.23 -8.97
CA SER A 39 1.73 -6.64 -9.25
C SER A 39 2.84 -7.29 -10.05
N ASP A 40 3.35 -6.61 -11.08
CA ASP A 40 4.47 -7.08 -11.91
C ASP A 40 5.77 -7.15 -11.11
N TRP A 41 6.02 -6.15 -10.25
CA TRP A 41 7.17 -6.14 -9.36
C TRP A 41 7.16 -7.32 -8.40
N LEU A 42 6.01 -7.60 -7.77
CA LEU A 42 5.86 -8.72 -6.85
C LEU A 42 6.09 -10.08 -7.52
N VAL A 43 5.60 -10.28 -8.74
CA VAL A 43 5.88 -11.51 -9.51
C VAL A 43 7.37 -11.71 -9.73
N SER A 44 8.13 -10.62 -9.90
CA SER A 44 9.54 -10.67 -10.26
C SER A 44 10.49 -10.73 -9.05
N HIS A 45 10.09 -10.17 -7.90
CA HIS A 45 10.98 -9.94 -6.77
C HIS A 45 10.57 -10.64 -5.48
N ALA A 46 9.27 -10.91 -5.29
CA ALA A 46 8.83 -11.52 -4.04
C ALA A 46 9.19 -13.01 -3.99
N ASN A 47 9.97 -13.36 -2.97
CA ASN A 47 10.46 -14.72 -2.73
C ASN A 47 10.05 -15.26 -1.35
N GLY A 48 9.07 -14.63 -0.71
CA GLY A 48 8.57 -14.98 0.62
C GLY A 48 7.09 -14.64 0.79
N PRO A 49 6.57 -14.72 2.01
CA PRO A 49 5.21 -14.31 2.31
C PRO A 49 4.97 -12.85 1.95
N ILE A 50 3.75 -12.55 1.50
CA ILE A 50 3.31 -11.20 1.16
C ILE A 50 2.09 -10.86 2.01
N VAL A 51 2.16 -9.75 2.71
CA VAL A 51 1.14 -9.30 3.67
C VAL A 51 0.54 -7.99 3.17
N ALA A 52 -0.77 -7.96 3.03
CA ALA A 52 -1.51 -6.73 2.74
C ALA A 52 -1.85 -6.05 4.09
N MET A 53 -1.26 -4.89 4.33
CA MET A 53 -1.42 -4.12 5.56
C MET A 53 -2.65 -3.22 5.52
N ASP A 54 -3.31 -3.09 4.36
CA ASP A 54 -4.53 -2.33 4.19
C ASP A 54 -5.49 -3.00 3.19
N TRP A 55 -6.74 -2.55 3.23
CA TRP A 55 -7.81 -3.05 2.37
C TRP A 55 -7.57 -2.73 0.89
N GLY A 56 -8.09 -3.61 0.01
CA GLY A 56 -8.08 -3.38 -1.43
C GLY A 56 -6.72 -3.62 -2.09
N LEU A 57 -5.76 -4.27 -1.43
CA LEU A 57 -4.47 -4.66 -2.01
C LEU A 57 -4.44 -6.14 -2.42
N ALA A 58 -4.92 -7.05 -1.57
CA ALA A 58 -4.77 -8.48 -1.79
C ALA A 58 -5.57 -9.00 -3.00
N ALA A 59 -6.81 -8.60 -3.15
CA ALA A 59 -7.67 -9.09 -4.21
C ALA A 59 -7.21 -8.64 -5.61
N PRO A 60 -6.92 -7.34 -5.87
CA PRO A 60 -6.38 -6.89 -7.15
C PRO A 60 -5.04 -7.55 -7.50
N VAL A 61 -4.08 -7.63 -6.55
CA VAL A 61 -2.79 -8.27 -6.77
C VAL A 61 -2.99 -9.75 -7.14
N THR A 62 -3.84 -10.47 -6.42
CA THR A 62 -4.13 -11.87 -6.73
C THR A 62 -4.71 -12.03 -8.14
N TYR A 63 -5.64 -11.16 -8.52
CA TYR A 63 -6.27 -11.18 -9.84
C TYR A 63 -5.27 -10.85 -10.95
N LEU A 64 -4.54 -9.75 -10.83
CA LEU A 64 -3.60 -9.27 -11.85
C LEU A 64 -2.43 -10.23 -12.09
N THR A 65 -2.00 -10.92 -11.04
CA THR A 65 -0.92 -11.92 -11.14
C THR A 65 -1.40 -13.31 -11.58
N GLY A 66 -2.70 -13.47 -11.88
CA GLY A 66 -3.28 -14.78 -12.21
C GLY A 66 -3.16 -15.79 -11.06
N GLY A 67 -3.14 -15.30 -9.81
CA GLY A 67 -3.01 -16.12 -8.61
C GLY A 67 -1.59 -16.57 -8.27
N LYS A 68 -0.57 -16.12 -9.00
CA LYS A 68 0.85 -16.41 -8.69
C LYS A 68 1.27 -15.75 -7.37
N VAL A 69 0.77 -14.56 -7.12
CA VAL A 69 0.96 -13.81 -5.87
C VAL A 69 -0.36 -13.73 -5.13
N ARG A 70 -0.37 -14.11 -3.85
CA ARG A 70 -1.56 -14.11 -3.00
C ARG A 70 -1.23 -13.46 -1.66
N PRO A 71 -1.36 -12.13 -1.55
CA PRO A 71 -1.12 -11.44 -0.29
C PRO A 71 -2.13 -11.88 0.77
N THR A 72 -1.66 -12.02 2.01
CA THR A 72 -2.51 -12.31 3.16
C THR A 72 -2.94 -11.01 3.82
N GLU A 73 -4.23 -10.79 3.98
CA GLU A 73 -4.77 -9.65 4.71
C GLU A 73 -4.68 -9.87 6.22
N VAL A 74 -4.17 -8.88 6.94
CA VAL A 74 -3.95 -8.96 8.40
C VAL A 74 -4.65 -7.87 9.19
N PHE A 75 -5.07 -6.79 8.55
CA PHE A 75 -5.57 -5.56 9.19
C PHE A 75 -6.90 -5.73 9.94
N GLY A 76 -7.70 -6.78 9.65
CA GLY A 76 -9.08 -6.91 10.12
C GLY A 76 -9.98 -5.87 9.45
N TYR A 77 -11.30 -6.11 9.50
CA TYR A 77 -12.30 -5.24 8.84
C TYR A 77 -13.02 -4.30 9.83
N ALA A 78 -12.45 -4.08 11.00
CA ALA A 78 -12.94 -3.12 11.98
C ALA A 78 -12.07 -1.86 11.98
N TRP A 79 -12.66 -0.72 12.34
CA TRP A 79 -11.91 0.53 12.47
C TRP A 79 -10.85 0.44 13.57
N GLU A 80 -11.20 -0.18 14.67
CA GLU A 80 -10.26 -0.48 15.75
C GLU A 80 -9.57 -1.81 15.51
N SER A 81 -8.34 -1.95 16.02
CA SER A 81 -7.62 -3.21 15.97
C SER A 81 -8.33 -4.29 16.77
N ASP A 82 -8.47 -5.46 16.16
CA ASP A 82 -9.01 -6.62 16.86
C ASP A 82 -7.93 -7.34 17.71
N ALA A 83 -8.37 -8.14 18.66
CA ALA A 83 -7.47 -8.85 19.58
C ALA A 83 -6.54 -9.88 18.88
N GLU A 84 -6.88 -10.29 17.67
CA GLU A 84 -6.11 -11.28 16.89
C GLU A 84 -5.06 -10.64 15.99
N LEU A 85 -5.10 -9.32 15.78
CA LEU A 85 -4.16 -8.60 14.91
C LEU A 85 -2.70 -8.91 15.28
N THR A 86 -2.39 -8.85 16.58
CA THR A 86 -1.04 -9.15 17.11
C THR A 86 -0.59 -10.56 16.73
N ALA A 87 -1.47 -11.55 16.87
CA ALA A 87 -1.14 -12.94 16.56
C ALA A 87 -0.90 -13.13 15.04
N ARG A 88 -1.74 -12.50 14.20
CA ARG A 88 -1.57 -12.54 12.74
C ARG A 88 -0.26 -11.90 12.32
N LEU A 89 0.06 -10.70 12.82
CA LEU A 89 1.30 -9.98 12.48
C LEU A 89 2.55 -10.72 12.96
N ASN A 90 2.55 -11.24 14.19
CA ASN A 90 3.71 -11.96 14.74
C ASN A 90 4.11 -13.17 13.90
N SER A 91 3.15 -13.86 13.29
CA SER A 91 3.44 -15.01 12.43
C SER A 91 4.27 -14.64 11.19
N PHE A 92 4.13 -13.39 10.71
CA PHE A 92 4.88 -12.86 9.56
C PHE A 92 6.15 -12.13 9.97
N ILE A 93 6.16 -11.40 11.09
CA ILE A 93 7.35 -10.70 11.62
C ILE A 93 8.48 -11.69 11.89
N ALA A 94 8.15 -12.92 12.32
CA ALA A 94 9.13 -13.99 12.54
C ALA A 94 9.78 -14.51 11.23
N GLN A 95 9.27 -14.13 10.06
CA GLN A 95 9.75 -14.61 8.75
C GLN A 95 10.53 -13.51 8.03
N PRO A 96 11.87 -13.59 7.95
CA PRO A 96 12.70 -12.47 7.45
C PRO A 96 12.49 -12.11 5.98
N ALA A 97 11.89 -13.00 5.19
CA ALA A 97 11.60 -12.77 3.77
C ALA A 97 10.20 -12.19 3.50
N THR A 98 9.47 -11.77 4.54
CA THR A 98 8.12 -11.24 4.39
C THR A 98 8.13 -9.83 3.78
N PHE A 99 7.28 -9.62 2.79
CA PHE A 99 6.99 -8.32 2.19
C PHE A 99 5.67 -7.77 2.71
N TYR A 100 5.65 -6.49 3.06
CA TYR A 100 4.47 -5.79 3.56
C TYR A 100 4.03 -4.75 2.55
N LEU A 101 2.77 -4.84 2.12
CA LEU A 101 2.19 -3.93 1.12
C LEU A 101 1.42 -2.82 1.84
N TRP A 102 1.72 -1.58 1.51
CA TRP A 102 1.14 -0.39 2.11
C TRP A 102 0.50 0.51 1.06
N ARG A 103 -0.47 1.28 1.49
CA ARG A 103 -0.89 2.52 0.82
C ARG A 103 -0.10 3.70 1.34
N ALA A 104 -0.05 4.78 0.56
CA ALA A 104 0.45 6.06 1.05
C ALA A 104 -0.35 6.50 2.29
N PRO A 105 0.26 7.21 3.24
CA PRO A 105 -0.37 7.54 4.53
C PRO A 105 -1.72 8.26 4.41
N ASP A 106 -1.91 9.09 3.38
CA ASP A 106 -3.14 9.81 3.07
C ASP A 106 -4.23 8.96 2.38
N GLU A 107 -3.89 7.72 2.00
CA GLU A 107 -4.78 6.76 1.33
C GLU A 107 -5.09 5.52 2.18
N ILE A 108 -4.52 5.42 3.37
CA ILE A 108 -4.72 4.28 4.29
C ILE A 108 -6.17 4.26 4.77
N ILE A 109 -6.80 3.10 4.67
CA ILE A 109 -8.17 2.87 5.14
C ILE A 109 -8.17 2.32 6.57
N PHE A 110 -7.34 1.32 6.84
CA PHE A 110 -7.17 0.71 8.17
C PHE A 110 -5.72 0.88 8.62
N ASP A 111 -5.41 2.00 9.28
CA ASP A 111 -4.03 2.23 9.76
C ASP A 111 -3.68 1.27 10.91
N ARG A 112 -2.75 0.36 10.63
CA ARG A 112 -2.17 -0.59 11.58
C ARG A 112 -0.67 -0.35 11.79
N SER A 113 -0.16 0.78 11.31
CA SER A 113 1.25 1.14 11.46
C SER A 113 1.69 1.26 12.93
N PRO A 114 0.89 1.82 13.85
CA PRO A 114 1.30 1.92 15.25
C PRO A 114 1.48 0.54 15.90
N GLU A 115 0.51 -0.36 15.70
CA GLU A 115 0.54 -1.71 16.25
C GLU A 115 1.68 -2.52 15.64
N PHE A 116 1.87 -2.42 14.32
CA PHE A 116 2.96 -3.10 13.63
C PHE A 116 4.32 -2.64 14.17
N LYS A 117 4.54 -1.32 14.30
CA LYS A 117 5.76 -0.74 14.88
C LYS A 117 6.01 -1.20 16.32
N ALA A 118 4.95 -1.29 17.14
CA ALA A 118 5.05 -1.76 18.51
C ALA A 118 5.50 -3.23 18.61
N LEU A 119 5.23 -4.04 17.58
CA LEU A 119 5.62 -5.46 17.56
C LEU A 119 7.06 -5.68 17.08
N TYR A 120 7.51 -5.00 16.04
CA TYR A 120 8.84 -5.30 15.48
C TYR A 120 10.00 -4.52 16.14
N ARG A 121 9.76 -3.30 16.67
CA ARG A 121 10.82 -2.50 17.31
C ARG A 121 11.50 -3.19 18.50
N PRO A 122 10.75 -3.84 19.42
CA PRO A 122 11.39 -4.57 20.53
C PRO A 122 12.28 -5.74 20.08
N LEU A 123 12.13 -6.18 18.82
CA LEU A 123 12.94 -7.24 18.22
C LEU A 123 14.21 -6.72 17.55
N ASN A 124 14.51 -5.43 17.71
CA ASN A 124 15.63 -4.74 17.05
C ASN A 124 15.54 -4.86 15.52
N LEU A 125 14.32 -4.71 14.98
CA LEU A 125 14.03 -4.66 13.57
C LEU A 125 13.64 -3.24 13.15
N GLU A 126 13.93 -2.90 11.92
CA GLU A 126 13.51 -1.67 11.26
C GLU A 126 12.82 -1.99 9.94
N GLU A 127 11.92 -1.10 9.52
CA GLU A 127 11.19 -1.23 8.27
C GLU A 127 11.94 -0.49 7.16
N THR A 128 12.29 -1.21 6.10
CA THR A 128 12.99 -0.68 4.93
C THR A 128 12.07 -0.72 3.71
N ILE A 129 12.07 0.37 2.93
CA ILE A 129 11.34 0.45 1.67
C ILE A 129 12.11 -0.33 0.60
N GLU A 130 11.47 -1.33 0.01
CA GLU A 130 11.99 -2.12 -1.11
C GLU A 130 11.56 -1.53 -2.47
N ALA A 131 10.34 -1.02 -2.55
CA ALA A 131 9.81 -0.37 -3.75
C ALA A 131 8.70 0.62 -3.40
N ALA A 132 8.58 1.67 -4.22
CA ALA A 132 7.47 2.61 -4.19
C ALA A 132 6.86 2.73 -5.59
N PHE A 133 5.54 2.83 -5.67
CA PHE A 133 4.79 2.91 -6.92
C PHE A 133 3.96 4.18 -6.93
N TYR A 134 3.92 4.80 -8.09
CA TYR A 134 3.43 6.16 -8.25
C TYR A 134 2.21 6.18 -9.16
N GLU A 135 1.26 7.02 -8.84
CA GLU A 135 0.23 7.38 -9.79
C GLU A 135 0.81 8.26 -10.93
N ARG A 136 0.06 8.47 -12.00
CA ARG A 136 0.51 9.24 -13.17
C ARG A 136 0.91 10.67 -12.86
N SER A 137 0.38 11.25 -11.80
CA SER A 137 0.77 12.58 -11.31
C SER A 137 2.19 12.62 -10.71
N GLY A 138 2.80 11.46 -10.45
CA GLY A 138 4.08 11.31 -9.76
C GLY A 138 3.96 11.25 -8.24
N ARG A 139 2.75 11.23 -7.67
CA ARG A 139 2.53 11.05 -6.25
C ARG A 139 2.73 9.57 -5.88
N PRO A 140 3.54 9.24 -4.85
CA PRO A 140 3.64 7.86 -4.37
C PRO A 140 2.30 7.42 -3.77
N ILE A 141 1.81 6.23 -4.11
CA ILE A 141 0.51 5.76 -3.67
C ILE A 141 0.55 4.36 -3.05
N LEU A 142 1.48 3.51 -3.51
CA LEU A 142 1.68 2.17 -2.97
C LEU A 142 3.15 1.96 -2.64
N GLY A 143 3.42 1.15 -1.62
CA GLY A 143 4.75 0.80 -1.20
C GLY A 143 4.88 -0.66 -0.81
N VAL A 144 6.09 -1.17 -0.92
CA VAL A 144 6.50 -2.47 -0.42
C VAL A 144 7.63 -2.28 0.57
N THR A 145 7.49 -2.83 1.76
CA THR A 145 8.52 -2.79 2.79
C THR A 145 8.91 -4.19 3.25
N ARG A 146 10.06 -4.27 3.91
CA ARG A 146 10.53 -5.45 4.64
C ARG A 146 11.08 -5.06 5.99
N LEU A 147 11.13 -6.03 6.90
CA LEU A 147 11.79 -5.88 8.18
C LEU A 147 13.22 -6.41 8.09
N VAL A 148 14.19 -5.58 8.48
CA VAL A 148 15.61 -5.91 8.54
C VAL A 148 16.13 -5.67 9.95
N LYS A 149 17.26 -6.29 10.32
CA LYS A 149 17.90 -5.99 11.61
C LYS A 149 18.50 -4.58 11.60
N CYS A 150 18.29 -3.84 12.66
CA CYS A 150 18.91 -2.54 12.86
C CYS A 150 20.43 -2.61 12.67
N GLY A 151 20.99 -1.63 11.94
CA GLY A 151 22.43 -1.58 11.64
C GLY A 151 22.87 -2.51 10.49
N THR A 152 21.97 -3.16 9.79
CA THR A 152 22.30 -3.83 8.51
C THR A 152 22.42 -2.74 7.44
N PRO A 153 23.55 -2.60 6.72
CA PRO A 153 23.67 -1.61 5.67
C PRO A 153 22.64 -1.94 4.57
N GLY A 154 21.55 -1.19 4.55
CA GLY A 154 20.54 -1.25 3.52
C GLY A 154 21.01 -0.54 2.25
N ILE A 155 20.39 -0.84 1.13
CA ILE A 155 20.47 -0.06 -0.12
C ILE A 155 20.08 1.38 0.24
N GLU A 156 20.99 2.33 0.01
CA GLU A 156 20.95 3.74 0.41
C GLU A 156 19.52 4.33 0.51
N SER A 157 19.03 4.46 1.73
CA SER A 157 17.95 5.41 2.02
C SER A 157 18.57 6.81 2.13
N PRO A 158 18.03 7.85 1.48
CA PRO A 158 18.60 9.20 1.51
C PRO A 158 18.46 9.92 2.85
N GLU A 159 17.87 9.29 3.86
CA GLU A 159 17.86 9.84 5.23
C GLU A 159 18.45 8.82 6.22
N PRO A 160 19.32 9.28 7.16
CA PRO A 160 19.82 8.42 8.21
C PRO A 160 18.65 7.99 9.11
N SER A 161 18.44 6.69 9.25
CA SER A 161 17.42 6.11 10.14
C SER A 161 17.71 6.51 11.59
N SER A 162 17.06 7.57 12.06
CA SER A 162 17.20 8.11 13.42
C SER A 162 16.42 7.33 14.48
N HIS A 163 16.04 6.08 14.24
CA HIS A 163 15.08 5.36 15.06
C HIS A 163 15.50 3.97 15.57
N CYS A 164 16.75 3.56 15.36
CA CYS A 164 17.27 2.43 16.11
C CYS A 164 17.73 2.90 17.49
N PRO A 165 17.32 2.25 18.60
CA PRO A 165 17.77 2.59 19.94
C PRO A 165 19.27 2.39 20.15
#